data_ee23b54b94a47592ee288df0122e455e
#
_entry.id   ee23b54b94a47592ee288df0122e455e
#
_cell.length_a   1.000
_cell.length_b   1.000
_cell.length_c   1.000
_cell.angle_alpha   90.00
_cell.angle_beta   90.00
_cell.angle_gamma   90.00
#
_symmetry.space_group_name_H-M   'P 1'
#
loop_
_entity.id
_entity.type
_entity.pdbx_description
1 polymer ?
#
loop_
_entity_poly.entity_id
_entity_poly.type
_entity_poly.pdbx_seq_one_letter_code
_entity_poly.pdbx_strand_id
1 'polypeptide(L)'
;MKAGLSARPLQDTSRVIIEEGGKRMGGCPAGLTFFIAGAIVPRNVCRGVCQAMKEVSSGFQQRQIRGHVAEGFDAVVDAFAQNFSEHGEIGAACAVYHRGRPVVDIWGGVAHPDTGREWQSDTTVLVFSVAKGPTVTCIHQLVESGQLDIDLPVAAYWPEFGCNGKETITTRMVLSHQAGLAAVDGDLTLEQVLAWDPVVAAIAAQAPNWEPGSQHGYHARSFGWILGELMHRVTGLSLGQYLQREICEPLGLRYWVGLPSSEMVHCATVVPPKEGDNAVLELLGADSLTARVMTGPSNLFAYNAMWNRPELLAAEMPSSNGVGDARSLARFYAAVYDEVDGVRLLGDQQLALACEEQARGPDAVLFNETCFGLGYALQPSLAPGAGPNSFGHPGAGGALAFADPDAGLGFAYVMNAMQFHPQGDPRSQGLVKAVYDCMGDSQL
;
A
#
# COMPACT_ATOMS: atom_id res chain seq x y z
N MET A 1 8.71 -27.92 57.37
CA MET A 1 9.36 -26.63 57.65
C MET A 1 9.13 -25.71 56.51
N LYS A 2 8.42 -24.64 56.79
CA LYS A 2 8.04 -23.59 55.83
C LYS A 2 9.22 -22.61 55.65
N ALA A 3 9.49 -22.16 54.45
CA ALA A 3 10.10 -20.87 54.22
C ALA A 3 9.50 -20.28 52.94
N GLY A 4 8.65 -19.28 53.14
CA GLY A 4 8.11 -18.47 52.07
C GLY A 4 9.08 -17.36 51.69
N LEU A 5 9.05 -16.98 50.40
CA LEU A 5 9.66 -15.77 49.91
C LEU A 5 8.56 -14.92 49.24
N SER A 6 8.33 -13.76 49.83
CA SER A 6 7.40 -12.73 49.38
C SER A 6 8.02 -11.93 48.23
N ALA A 7 7.31 -11.83 47.13
CA ALA A 7 7.60 -10.86 46.05
C ALA A 7 7.00 -9.51 46.43
N ARG A 8 7.77 -8.45 46.40
CA ARG A 8 7.29 -7.05 46.42
C ARG A 8 7.12 -6.56 44.96
N PRO A 9 6.08 -5.76 44.69
CA PRO A 9 5.89 -5.15 43.38
C PRO A 9 6.80 -3.93 43.22
N LEU A 10 7.43 -3.81 42.05
CA LEU A 10 8.13 -2.59 41.61
C LEU A 10 7.08 -1.56 41.17
N GLN A 11 7.16 -0.39 41.77
CA GLN A 11 6.34 0.78 41.44
C GLN A 11 6.86 1.44 40.15
N ASP A 12 5.93 1.67 39.27
CA ASP A 12 5.98 2.51 38.10
C ASP A 12 6.24 3.97 38.46
N THR A 13 7.30 4.58 37.91
CA THR A 13 7.52 6.04 37.94
C THR A 13 8.20 6.49 36.66
N SER A 14 7.38 6.75 35.62
CA SER A 14 7.79 7.60 34.50
C SER A 14 6.67 8.55 34.13
N ARG A 15 6.52 9.63 34.93
CA ARG A 15 5.81 10.84 34.49
C ARG A 15 6.84 11.83 33.94
N VAL A 16 6.80 12.07 32.64
CA VAL A 16 7.45 13.21 32.03
C VAL A 16 6.48 14.38 32.13
N ILE A 17 6.86 15.40 32.91
CA ILE A 17 6.17 16.68 32.96
C ILE A 17 6.88 17.60 31.97
N ILE A 18 6.16 18.04 30.93
CA ILE A 18 6.60 19.11 30.04
C ILE A 18 5.87 20.38 30.50
N GLU A 19 6.60 21.32 31.08
CA GLU A 19 6.09 22.68 31.30
C GLU A 19 6.35 23.56 30.07
N GLU A 20 5.27 24.14 29.54
CA GLU A 20 5.33 25.21 28.55
C GLU A 20 5.76 26.53 29.23
N GLY A 21 6.85 27.12 28.75
CA GLY A 21 7.27 28.44 29.12
C GLY A 21 7.75 29.21 27.90
N GLY A 22 6.86 30.03 27.33
CA GLY A 22 7.19 30.88 26.19
C GLY A 22 8.16 32.01 26.52
N LYS A 23 9.11 32.27 25.61
CA LYS A 23 9.53 33.61 25.12
C LYS A 23 10.65 33.48 24.09
N ARG A 24 10.46 34.19 22.98
CA ARG A 24 11.48 34.38 21.92
C ARG A 24 12.76 34.94 22.47
N MET A 25 13.90 34.39 22.03
CA MET A 25 15.10 35.16 21.64
C MET A 25 16.10 34.23 20.94
N GLY A 26 16.77 34.76 19.92
CA GLY A 26 17.70 34.05 19.05
C GLY A 26 19.00 33.65 19.73
N GLY A 27 19.70 32.72 19.12
CA GLY A 27 21.04 32.29 19.50
C GLY A 27 21.04 30.86 20.06
N CYS A 28 21.65 29.96 19.31
CA CYS A 28 21.91 28.59 19.73
C CYS A 28 22.80 28.57 20.98
N PRO A 29 22.38 28.04 22.14
CA PRO A 29 23.29 27.91 23.28
C PRO A 29 24.13 26.64 23.12
N ALA A 30 25.43 26.80 23.09
CA ALA A 30 26.37 25.71 23.29
C ALA A 30 26.20 25.16 24.72
N GLY A 31 25.68 23.92 24.83
CA GLY A 31 25.71 23.21 26.11
C GLY A 31 24.46 22.47 26.51
N LEU A 32 23.90 21.57 25.69
CA LEU A 32 23.03 20.51 26.18
C LEU A 32 23.77 19.19 26.13
N THR A 33 24.00 18.61 27.31
CA THR A 33 24.48 17.24 27.46
C THR A 33 23.27 16.35 27.74
N PHE A 34 22.97 15.43 26.88
CA PHE A 34 21.92 14.42 27.09
C PHE A 34 22.51 13.21 27.83
N PHE A 35 21.90 12.83 28.93
CA PHE A 35 22.20 11.57 29.64
C PHE A 35 21.11 10.56 29.29
N ILE A 36 21.50 9.46 28.66
CA ILE A 36 20.67 8.25 28.56
C ILE A 36 21.46 7.12 29.19
N ALA A 37 20.91 6.58 30.27
CA ALA A 37 21.37 5.33 30.93
C ALA A 37 22.88 5.22 31.18
N GLY A 38 23.53 6.24 31.75
CA GLY A 38 24.87 6.10 32.32
C GLY A 38 26.04 5.98 31.35
N ALA A 39 25.87 6.21 30.05
CA ALA A 39 26.95 6.22 29.06
C ALA A 39 27.16 7.62 28.48
N ILE A 40 28.42 8.09 28.44
CA ILE A 40 28.81 9.30 27.74
C ILE A 40 28.92 8.98 26.26
N VAL A 41 27.97 9.50 25.44
CA VAL A 41 28.03 9.35 23.98
C VAL A 41 29.02 10.37 23.42
N PRO A 42 30.05 9.96 22.66
CA PRO A 42 31.00 10.88 22.06
C PRO A 42 30.32 11.82 21.05
N ARG A 43 30.68 13.09 21.05
CA ARG A 43 30.16 14.17 20.19
C ARG A 43 30.22 13.94 18.68
N ASN A 44 30.89 12.89 18.22
CA ASN A 44 31.11 12.61 16.81
C ASN A 44 30.06 11.66 16.19
N VAL A 45 29.13 11.10 16.97
CA VAL A 45 28.08 10.19 16.47
C VAL A 45 26.80 10.93 16.04
N CYS A 46 26.64 12.21 16.43
CA CYS A 46 25.46 13.01 16.06
C CYS A 46 25.65 13.87 14.79
N ARG A 47 26.62 13.57 13.93
CA ARG A 47 26.76 14.21 12.61
C ARG A 47 26.20 13.38 11.46
N GLY A 48 25.12 12.67 11.67
CA GLY A 48 24.16 12.36 10.62
C GLY A 48 23.28 13.59 10.47
N VAL A 49 23.45 14.35 9.38
CA VAL A 49 22.68 15.56 9.07
C VAL A 49 21.20 15.20 9.19
N CYS A 50 20.55 15.63 10.28
CA CYS A 50 19.10 15.74 10.34
C CYS A 50 18.74 16.79 9.28
N GLN A 51 18.37 16.36 8.09
CA GLN A 51 17.83 17.26 7.08
C GLN A 51 16.52 17.79 7.65
N ALA A 52 16.52 19.03 8.12
CA ALA A 52 15.35 19.66 8.67
C ALA A 52 14.33 19.83 7.55
N MET A 53 13.18 19.18 7.68
CA MET A 53 12.06 19.41 6.78
C MET A 53 11.48 20.80 7.05
N LYS A 54 11.27 21.59 6.00
CA LYS A 54 10.59 22.89 6.10
C LYS A 54 9.08 22.70 5.93
N GLU A 55 8.32 23.49 6.69
CA GLU A 55 6.88 23.54 6.53
C GLU A 55 6.53 24.20 5.19
N VAL A 56 5.61 23.57 4.46
CA VAL A 56 5.07 24.07 3.20
C VAL A 56 3.65 24.54 3.42
N SER A 57 3.37 25.78 3.03
CA SER A 57 2.03 26.33 2.92
C SER A 57 1.99 27.21 1.67
N SER A 58 1.44 26.68 0.59
CA SER A 58 1.24 27.43 -0.64
C SER A 58 -0.23 27.42 -1.04
N GLY A 59 -0.77 28.58 -1.43
CA GLY A 59 -2.12 28.71 -1.93
C GLY A 59 -2.14 28.74 -3.46
N PHE A 60 -2.81 27.77 -4.09
CA PHE A 60 -3.07 27.79 -5.51
C PHE A 60 -4.58 27.74 -5.75
N GLN A 61 -5.15 28.71 -6.45
CA GLN A 61 -6.59 28.79 -6.78
C GLN A 61 -7.54 28.44 -5.62
N GLN A 62 -7.32 28.97 -4.40
CA GLN A 62 -8.06 28.70 -3.17
C GLN A 62 -7.85 27.30 -2.55
N ARG A 63 -6.94 26.47 -3.05
CA ARG A 63 -6.57 25.17 -2.46
C ARG A 63 -5.21 25.29 -1.82
N GLN A 64 -5.14 25.04 -0.52
CA GLN A 64 -3.87 25.05 0.21
C GLN A 64 -3.17 23.69 0.09
N ILE A 65 -1.91 23.70 -0.34
CA ILE A 65 -0.99 22.58 -0.14
C ILE A 65 -0.30 22.83 1.18
N ARG A 66 -0.27 21.80 2.02
CA ARG A 66 0.34 21.81 3.36
C ARG A 66 1.26 20.63 3.51
N GLY A 67 2.14 20.68 4.50
CA GLY A 67 3.02 19.58 4.85
C GLY A 67 4.45 20.01 5.06
N HIS A 68 5.36 19.09 4.83
CA HIS A 68 6.78 19.26 5.04
C HIS A 68 7.59 18.70 3.88
N VAL A 69 8.67 19.37 3.54
CA VAL A 69 9.59 18.93 2.49
C VAL A 69 11.04 19.22 2.94
N ALA A 70 11.94 18.27 2.67
CA ALA A 70 13.36 18.45 2.90
C ALA A 70 13.95 19.43 1.87
N GLU A 71 15.07 20.07 2.22
CA GLU A 71 15.83 20.93 1.31
C GLU A 71 16.19 20.16 0.02
N GLY A 72 15.99 20.77 -1.13
CA GLY A 72 16.23 20.16 -2.44
C GLY A 72 15.05 19.42 -3.04
N PHE A 73 13.92 19.22 -2.29
CA PHE A 73 12.74 18.53 -2.80
C PHE A 73 11.59 19.49 -3.17
N ASP A 74 11.85 20.76 -3.36
CA ASP A 74 10.83 21.76 -3.69
C ASP A 74 10.10 21.48 -5.01
N ALA A 75 10.79 20.92 -6.01
CA ALA A 75 10.18 20.55 -7.29
C ALA A 75 9.04 19.52 -7.15
N VAL A 76 9.06 18.71 -6.09
CA VAL A 76 7.95 17.78 -5.81
C VAL A 76 6.68 18.54 -5.38
N VAL A 77 6.83 19.66 -4.64
CA VAL A 77 5.70 20.53 -4.27
C VAL A 77 5.11 21.19 -5.52
N ASP A 78 5.97 21.64 -6.45
CA ASP A 78 5.53 22.25 -7.69
C ASP A 78 4.77 21.24 -8.57
N ALA A 79 5.30 20.02 -8.72
CA ALA A 79 4.64 18.95 -9.45
C ALA A 79 3.29 18.55 -8.80
N PHE A 80 3.22 18.53 -7.47
CA PHE A 80 2.00 18.27 -6.74
C PHE A 80 0.96 19.39 -6.94
N ALA A 81 1.39 20.65 -6.97
CA ALA A 81 0.53 21.81 -7.28
C ALA A 81 -0.02 21.74 -8.70
N GLN A 82 0.80 21.29 -9.66
CA GLN A 82 0.43 21.13 -11.05
C GLN A 82 -0.71 20.10 -11.22
N ASN A 83 -0.77 19.05 -10.41
CA ASN A 83 -1.88 18.10 -10.43
C ASN A 83 -3.24 18.77 -10.22
N PHE A 84 -3.31 19.77 -9.35
CA PHE A 84 -4.55 20.53 -9.09
C PHE A 84 -4.88 21.53 -10.19
N SER A 85 -3.87 22.13 -10.81
CA SER A 85 -4.08 23.17 -11.84
C SER A 85 -4.33 22.60 -13.23
N GLU A 86 -3.69 21.48 -13.58
CA GLU A 86 -3.63 20.98 -14.95
C GLU A 86 -4.25 19.60 -15.11
N HIS A 87 -4.20 18.75 -14.06
CA HIS A 87 -4.60 17.35 -14.15
C HIS A 87 -5.90 17.02 -13.41
N GLY A 88 -6.65 18.03 -12.98
CA GLY A 88 -8.00 17.86 -12.42
C GLY A 88 -8.04 17.16 -11.06
N GLU A 89 -6.96 17.26 -10.27
CA GLU A 89 -6.93 16.73 -8.92
C GLU A 89 -7.95 17.44 -8.01
N ILE A 90 -8.56 16.67 -7.08
CA ILE A 90 -9.54 17.20 -6.12
C ILE A 90 -8.94 17.22 -4.71
N GLY A 91 -8.43 16.11 -4.26
CA GLY A 91 -7.74 15.95 -3.01
C GLY A 91 -6.73 14.83 -3.08
N ALA A 92 -5.53 15.05 -2.54
CA ALA A 92 -4.42 14.11 -2.64
C ALA A 92 -3.39 14.29 -1.52
N ALA A 93 -2.52 13.29 -1.38
CA ALA A 93 -1.30 13.36 -0.58
C ALA A 93 -0.14 12.64 -1.30
N CYS A 94 1.08 13.16 -1.11
CA CYS A 94 2.30 12.54 -1.59
C CYS A 94 3.31 12.47 -0.45
N ALA A 95 3.94 11.31 -0.27
CA ALA A 95 5.00 11.12 0.70
C ALA A 95 6.17 10.34 0.10
N VAL A 96 7.36 10.69 0.54
CA VAL A 96 8.62 10.09 0.09
C VAL A 96 9.52 9.86 1.29
N TYR A 97 10.00 8.63 1.40
CA TYR A 97 11.10 8.24 2.28
C TYR A 97 12.35 8.04 1.44
N HIS A 98 13.46 8.63 1.85
CA HIS A 98 14.76 8.43 1.24
C HIS A 98 15.75 7.94 2.30
N ARG A 99 16.34 6.76 2.08
CA ARG A 99 17.27 6.10 3.01
C ARG A 99 16.69 6.04 4.44
N GLY A 100 15.47 5.51 4.55
CA GLY A 100 14.76 5.31 5.81
C GLY A 100 14.21 6.58 6.47
N ARG A 101 14.33 7.77 5.85
CA ARG A 101 13.87 9.06 6.42
C ARG A 101 12.83 9.74 5.54
N PRO A 102 11.80 10.37 6.14
CA PRO A 102 10.85 11.17 5.37
C PRO A 102 11.56 12.40 4.78
N VAL A 103 11.35 12.63 3.47
CA VAL A 103 11.87 13.83 2.77
C VAL A 103 10.76 14.64 2.13
N VAL A 104 9.60 14.02 1.86
CA VAL A 104 8.37 14.68 1.41
C VAL A 104 7.19 14.11 2.18
N ASP A 105 6.32 14.97 2.67
CA ASP A 105 5.06 14.64 3.32
C ASP A 105 4.10 15.81 3.11
N ILE A 106 3.38 15.80 2.00
CA ILE A 106 2.52 16.89 1.55
C ILE A 106 1.13 16.42 1.20
N TRP A 107 0.14 17.25 1.45
CA TRP A 107 -1.27 17.00 1.14
C TRP A 107 -1.99 18.29 0.78
N GLY A 108 -3.15 18.16 0.12
CA GLY A 108 -3.94 19.33 -0.24
C GLY A 108 -5.26 18.99 -0.89
N GLY A 109 -6.06 20.03 -1.12
CA GLY A 109 -7.35 19.92 -1.76
C GLY A 109 -8.47 19.48 -0.83
N VAL A 110 -9.47 18.78 -1.37
CA VAL A 110 -10.74 18.47 -0.71
C VAL A 110 -10.90 16.96 -0.55
N ALA A 111 -11.02 16.52 0.70
CA ALA A 111 -11.24 15.11 1.04
C ALA A 111 -12.70 14.67 0.82
N HIS A 112 -13.65 15.56 0.98
CA HIS A 112 -15.08 15.27 0.83
C HIS A 112 -15.77 16.39 0.03
N PRO A 113 -15.93 16.26 -1.30
CA PRO A 113 -16.41 17.32 -2.18
C PRO A 113 -17.80 17.86 -1.80
N ASP A 114 -18.74 17.00 -1.40
CA ASP A 114 -20.11 17.41 -1.09
C ASP A 114 -20.21 18.33 0.14
N THR A 115 -19.28 18.18 1.09
CA THR A 115 -19.25 18.97 2.33
C THR A 115 -18.20 20.08 2.30
N GLY A 116 -17.26 20.02 1.35
CA GLY A 116 -16.11 20.91 1.29
C GLY A 116 -15.06 20.60 2.36
N ARG A 117 -15.09 19.43 3.04
CA ARG A 117 -14.07 19.04 4.01
C ARG A 117 -12.71 18.99 3.34
N GLU A 118 -11.78 19.80 3.83
CA GLU A 118 -10.41 19.85 3.33
C GLU A 118 -9.65 18.56 3.66
N TRP A 119 -8.67 18.22 2.82
CA TRP A 119 -7.68 17.18 3.10
C TRP A 119 -6.76 17.61 4.24
N GLN A 120 -6.61 16.77 5.23
CA GLN A 120 -5.78 17.00 6.42
C GLN A 120 -4.62 15.99 6.46
N SER A 121 -3.68 16.19 7.39
CA SER A 121 -2.52 15.31 7.59
C SER A 121 -2.89 13.88 7.97
N ASP A 122 -4.08 13.67 8.54
CA ASP A 122 -4.61 12.39 8.99
C ASP A 122 -5.70 11.83 8.05
N THR A 123 -5.91 12.45 6.90
CA THR A 123 -6.86 11.96 5.90
C THR A 123 -6.34 10.69 5.26
N THR A 124 -7.15 9.64 5.33
CA THR A 124 -6.93 8.36 4.66
C THR A 124 -7.83 8.25 3.43
N VAL A 125 -7.51 7.35 2.52
CA VAL A 125 -8.32 7.12 1.33
C VAL A 125 -8.20 5.67 0.87
N LEU A 126 -9.20 5.18 0.18
CA LEU A 126 -9.18 3.88 -0.50
C LEU A 126 -8.13 3.91 -1.62
N VAL A 127 -7.20 2.94 -1.62
CA VAL A 127 -6.06 2.92 -2.54
C VAL A 127 -6.11 1.77 -3.55
N PHE A 128 -7.21 1.05 -3.60
CA PHE A 128 -7.43 -0.07 -4.52
C PHE A 128 -6.25 -1.06 -4.55
N SER A 129 -5.72 -1.37 -5.72
CA SER A 129 -4.69 -2.40 -5.91
C SER A 129 -3.33 -2.08 -5.31
N VAL A 130 -3.07 -0.86 -4.83
CA VAL A 130 -1.92 -0.59 -3.96
C VAL A 130 -1.93 -1.53 -2.74
N ALA A 131 -3.11 -1.98 -2.31
CA ALA A 131 -3.29 -2.96 -1.23
C ALA A 131 -2.55 -4.30 -1.47
N LYS A 132 -2.24 -4.64 -2.72
CA LYS A 132 -1.49 -5.87 -3.01
C LYS A 132 -0.09 -5.86 -2.39
N GLY A 133 0.58 -4.71 -2.37
CA GLY A 133 1.92 -4.60 -1.75
C GLY A 133 1.94 -5.02 -0.28
N PRO A 134 1.18 -4.39 0.62
CA PRO A 134 1.05 -4.83 2.00
C PRO A 134 0.56 -6.27 2.16
N THR A 135 -0.40 -6.72 1.33
CA THR A 135 -0.90 -8.09 1.34
C THR A 135 0.20 -9.11 1.07
N VAL A 136 0.99 -8.91 0.02
CA VAL A 136 2.04 -9.88 -0.33
C VAL A 136 3.21 -9.83 0.65
N THR A 137 3.49 -8.67 1.25
CA THR A 137 4.50 -8.58 2.31
C THR A 137 4.14 -9.48 3.49
N CYS A 138 2.86 -9.51 3.91
CA CYS A 138 2.40 -10.44 4.94
C CYS A 138 2.63 -11.91 4.55
N ILE A 139 2.38 -12.28 3.30
CA ILE A 139 2.65 -13.63 2.79
C ILE A 139 4.16 -13.92 2.80
N HIS A 140 4.98 -12.97 2.37
CA HIS A 140 6.45 -13.14 2.39
C HIS A 140 7.01 -13.30 3.80
N GLN A 141 6.42 -12.67 4.83
CA GLN A 141 6.81 -12.91 6.22
C GLN A 141 6.51 -14.35 6.66
N LEU A 142 5.40 -14.95 6.21
CA LEU A 142 5.12 -16.37 6.48
C LEU A 142 6.11 -17.30 5.75
N VAL A 143 6.52 -16.93 4.53
CA VAL A 143 7.54 -17.68 3.79
C VAL A 143 8.89 -17.60 4.49
N GLU A 144 9.32 -16.40 4.85
CA GLU A 144 10.60 -16.17 5.53
C GLU A 144 10.69 -16.88 6.90
N SER A 145 9.57 -16.94 7.62
CA SER A 145 9.47 -17.66 8.88
C SER A 145 9.29 -19.18 8.72
N GLY A 146 9.20 -19.69 7.48
CA GLY A 146 9.01 -21.11 7.18
C GLY A 146 7.61 -21.65 7.50
N GLN A 147 6.63 -20.78 7.74
CA GLN A 147 5.24 -21.18 7.99
C GLN A 147 4.48 -21.49 6.70
N LEU A 148 4.90 -20.92 5.57
CA LEU A 148 4.32 -21.12 4.25
C LEU A 148 5.42 -21.47 3.25
N ASP A 149 5.27 -22.58 2.54
CA ASP A 149 6.10 -22.95 1.39
C ASP A 149 5.33 -22.60 0.12
N ILE A 150 5.87 -21.66 -0.67
CA ILE A 150 5.21 -21.18 -1.89
C ILE A 150 5.21 -22.20 -3.03
N ASP A 151 6.04 -23.22 -2.96
CA ASP A 151 6.16 -24.26 -3.99
C ASP A 151 5.28 -25.48 -3.71
N LEU A 152 4.71 -25.57 -2.52
CA LEU A 152 3.67 -26.55 -2.24
C LEU A 152 2.34 -26.10 -2.89
N PRO A 153 1.50 -27.08 -3.30
CA PRO A 153 0.15 -26.79 -3.74
C PRO A 153 -0.65 -26.03 -2.66
N VAL A 154 -1.46 -25.06 -3.07
CA VAL A 154 -2.42 -24.37 -2.19
C VAL A 154 -3.27 -25.38 -1.41
N ALA A 155 -3.63 -26.50 -2.04
CA ALA A 155 -4.37 -27.60 -1.43
C ALA A 155 -3.68 -28.23 -0.20
N ALA A 156 -2.38 -28.06 -0.02
CA ALA A 156 -1.67 -28.54 1.18
C ALA A 156 -2.12 -27.78 2.43
N TYR A 157 -2.49 -26.50 2.28
CA TYR A 157 -2.99 -25.64 3.35
C TYR A 157 -4.51 -25.49 3.33
N TRP A 158 -5.09 -25.59 2.14
CA TRP A 158 -6.54 -25.45 1.87
C TRP A 158 -7.04 -26.64 1.06
N PRO A 159 -7.35 -27.81 1.70
CA PRO A 159 -7.71 -29.05 1.01
C PRO A 159 -8.89 -28.91 0.06
N GLU A 160 -9.90 -28.11 0.41
CA GLU A 160 -11.11 -27.91 -0.41
C GLU A 160 -10.83 -27.20 -1.74
N PHE A 161 -9.72 -26.46 -1.83
CA PHE A 161 -9.25 -25.83 -3.06
C PHE A 161 -8.79 -26.85 -4.10
N GLY A 162 -8.23 -27.99 -3.67
CA GLY A 162 -7.62 -29.01 -4.52
C GLY A 162 -8.62 -29.88 -5.29
N CYS A 163 -9.45 -29.25 -6.11
CA CYS A 163 -10.39 -29.95 -6.99
C CYS A 163 -10.58 -29.19 -8.31
N ASN A 164 -11.25 -29.82 -9.28
CA ASN A 164 -11.62 -29.22 -10.57
C ASN A 164 -10.42 -28.64 -11.36
N GLY A 165 -9.26 -29.34 -11.33
CA GLY A 165 -8.04 -28.93 -12.06
C GLY A 165 -7.14 -27.94 -11.31
N LYS A 166 -7.32 -27.80 -9.98
CA LYS A 166 -6.52 -26.89 -9.12
C LYS A 166 -5.52 -27.64 -8.22
N GLU A 167 -5.43 -28.94 -8.32
CA GLU A 167 -4.66 -29.82 -7.43
C GLU A 167 -3.17 -29.45 -7.37
N THR A 168 -2.65 -28.90 -8.46
CA THR A 168 -1.23 -28.54 -8.61
C THR A 168 -0.96 -27.05 -8.54
N ILE A 169 -1.96 -26.21 -8.34
CA ILE A 169 -1.78 -24.77 -8.22
C ILE A 169 -0.99 -24.47 -6.95
N THR A 170 0.19 -23.86 -7.11
CA THR A 170 1.06 -23.44 -5.99
C THR A 170 0.76 -22.00 -5.58
N THR A 171 1.18 -21.63 -4.35
CA THR A 171 1.13 -20.24 -3.91
C THR A 171 1.99 -19.34 -4.81
N ARG A 172 3.09 -19.84 -5.36
CA ARG A 172 3.93 -19.14 -6.37
C ARG A 172 3.09 -18.75 -7.60
N MET A 173 2.28 -19.67 -8.13
CA MET A 173 1.41 -19.37 -9.27
C MET A 173 0.34 -18.32 -8.93
N VAL A 174 -0.18 -18.32 -7.70
CA VAL A 174 -1.10 -17.26 -7.25
C VAL A 174 -0.39 -15.91 -7.20
N LEU A 175 0.75 -15.83 -6.54
CA LEU A 175 1.54 -14.60 -6.39
C LEU A 175 1.97 -14.01 -7.74
N SER A 176 2.26 -14.83 -8.72
CA SER A 176 2.70 -14.41 -10.07
C SER A 176 1.58 -14.27 -11.10
N HIS A 177 0.32 -14.29 -10.67
CA HIS A 177 -0.86 -14.19 -11.55
C HIS A 177 -0.98 -15.31 -12.59
N GLN A 178 -0.42 -16.49 -12.32
CA GLN A 178 -0.42 -17.65 -13.21
C GLN A 178 -1.42 -18.76 -12.80
N ALA A 179 -2.15 -18.58 -11.69
CA ALA A 179 -3.05 -19.61 -11.16
C ALA A 179 -4.28 -19.89 -12.02
N GLY A 180 -4.59 -19.03 -12.99
CA GLY A 180 -5.79 -19.19 -13.83
C GLY A 180 -7.10 -18.91 -13.11
N LEU A 181 -7.09 -18.25 -11.96
CA LEU A 181 -8.27 -17.96 -11.14
C LEU A 181 -8.58 -16.46 -11.11
N ALA A 182 -8.44 -15.76 -12.23
CA ALA A 182 -8.56 -14.31 -12.31
C ALA A 182 -10.00 -13.83 -12.05
N ALA A 183 -11.01 -14.47 -12.65
CA ALA A 183 -12.43 -14.22 -12.39
C ALA A 183 -12.96 -15.22 -11.36
N VAL A 184 -13.87 -14.78 -10.51
CA VAL A 184 -14.61 -15.63 -9.58
C VAL A 184 -15.97 -15.95 -10.20
N ASP A 185 -16.26 -17.25 -10.33
CA ASP A 185 -17.51 -17.77 -10.87
C ASP A 185 -18.59 -17.84 -9.76
N GLY A 186 -19.83 -17.91 -10.19
CA GLY A 186 -20.99 -18.02 -9.32
C GLY A 186 -21.83 -16.75 -9.29
N ASP A 187 -23.06 -16.90 -8.81
CA ASP A 187 -24.04 -15.81 -8.70
C ASP A 187 -24.08 -15.32 -7.24
N LEU A 188 -23.09 -14.52 -6.87
CA LEU A 188 -22.92 -14.01 -5.53
C LEU A 188 -23.57 -12.64 -5.37
N THR A 189 -24.26 -12.42 -4.25
CA THR A 189 -24.69 -11.08 -3.85
C THR A 189 -23.53 -10.30 -3.20
N LEU A 190 -23.64 -8.97 -3.14
CA LEU A 190 -22.63 -8.15 -2.47
C LEU A 190 -22.46 -8.55 -1.00
N GLU A 191 -23.55 -8.80 -0.28
CA GLU A 191 -23.52 -9.27 1.10
C GLU A 191 -22.71 -10.57 1.25
N GLN A 192 -22.91 -11.54 0.35
CA GLN A 192 -22.16 -12.80 0.35
C GLN A 192 -20.66 -12.57 0.09
N VAL A 193 -20.32 -11.67 -0.81
CA VAL A 193 -18.90 -11.35 -1.10
C VAL A 193 -18.23 -10.67 0.11
N LEU A 194 -18.93 -9.75 0.77
CA LEU A 194 -18.41 -9.05 1.94
C LEU A 194 -18.34 -9.95 3.20
N ALA A 195 -19.09 -11.06 3.23
CA ALA A 195 -19.08 -12.04 4.31
C ALA A 195 -17.89 -13.02 4.28
N TRP A 196 -16.99 -12.93 3.30
CA TRP A 196 -15.79 -13.76 3.11
C TRP A 196 -16.09 -15.21 2.71
N ASP A 197 -16.65 -16.04 3.58
CA ASP A 197 -16.83 -17.49 3.38
C ASP A 197 -17.52 -17.86 2.06
N PRO A 198 -18.60 -17.19 1.61
CA PRO A 198 -19.24 -17.56 0.33
C PRO A 198 -18.35 -17.35 -0.89
N VAL A 199 -17.54 -16.29 -0.94
CA VAL A 199 -16.64 -16.03 -2.06
C VAL A 199 -15.45 -17.00 -2.07
N VAL A 200 -14.93 -17.33 -0.89
CA VAL A 200 -13.86 -18.33 -0.71
C VAL A 200 -14.35 -19.72 -1.13
N ALA A 201 -15.58 -20.10 -0.73
CA ALA A 201 -16.20 -21.34 -1.15
C ALA A 201 -16.42 -21.41 -2.68
N ALA A 202 -16.81 -20.30 -3.32
CA ALA A 202 -16.96 -20.23 -4.76
C ALA A 202 -15.61 -20.43 -5.48
N ILE A 203 -14.53 -19.80 -5.01
CA ILE A 203 -13.16 -19.98 -5.53
C ILE A 203 -12.70 -21.44 -5.35
N ALA A 204 -13.00 -22.06 -4.20
CA ALA A 204 -12.66 -23.45 -3.96
C ALA A 204 -13.41 -24.41 -4.90
N ALA A 205 -14.65 -24.09 -5.26
CA ALA A 205 -15.51 -24.96 -6.08
C ALA A 205 -15.29 -24.79 -7.61
N GLN A 206 -14.80 -23.62 -8.08
CA GLN A 206 -14.68 -23.36 -9.51
C GLN A 206 -13.50 -24.09 -10.16
N ALA A 207 -13.56 -24.27 -11.50
CA ALA A 207 -12.40 -24.60 -12.32
C ALA A 207 -11.60 -23.34 -12.67
N PRO A 208 -10.30 -23.46 -13.01
CA PRO A 208 -9.52 -22.32 -13.51
C PRO A 208 -10.10 -21.74 -14.81
N ASN A 209 -9.96 -20.43 -15.01
CA ASN A 209 -10.35 -19.74 -16.25
C ASN A 209 -9.45 -20.08 -17.44
N TRP A 210 -8.23 -20.54 -17.17
CA TRP A 210 -7.26 -21.12 -18.10
C TRP A 210 -6.39 -22.14 -17.37
N GLU A 211 -5.63 -22.94 -18.12
CA GLU A 211 -4.73 -23.94 -17.55
C GLU A 211 -3.65 -23.29 -16.67
N PRO A 212 -3.55 -23.64 -15.37
CA PRO A 212 -2.59 -23.06 -14.46
C PRO A 212 -1.14 -23.16 -14.98
N GLY A 213 -0.40 -22.05 -14.90
CA GLY A 213 0.99 -21.97 -15.38
C GLY A 213 1.15 -21.79 -16.89
N SER A 214 0.10 -21.90 -17.72
CA SER A 214 0.23 -21.75 -19.17
C SER A 214 0.38 -20.31 -19.66
N GLN A 215 -0.11 -19.37 -18.89
CA GLN A 215 -0.03 -17.91 -19.12
C GLN A 215 -0.24 -17.17 -17.83
N HIS A 216 0.04 -15.88 -17.83
CA HIS A 216 -0.35 -14.99 -16.75
C HIS A 216 -1.47 -14.04 -17.17
N GLY A 217 -2.27 -13.61 -16.21
CA GLY A 217 -3.31 -12.62 -16.38
C GLY A 217 -3.72 -12.07 -15.03
N TYR A 218 -3.88 -10.78 -14.94
CA TYR A 218 -4.09 -10.05 -13.70
C TYR A 218 -5.28 -10.57 -12.88
N HIS A 219 -5.02 -11.06 -11.68
CA HIS A 219 -6.05 -11.49 -10.73
C HIS A 219 -6.42 -10.26 -9.86
N ALA A 220 -7.46 -9.52 -10.26
CA ALA A 220 -7.78 -8.24 -9.62
C ALA A 220 -8.21 -8.39 -8.16
N ARG A 221 -9.17 -9.27 -7.89
CA ARG A 221 -9.75 -9.47 -6.54
C ARG A 221 -9.52 -10.86 -5.97
N SER A 222 -9.65 -11.90 -6.78
CA SER A 222 -9.43 -13.28 -6.37
C SER A 222 -8.08 -13.50 -5.70
N PHE A 223 -7.05 -12.78 -6.15
CA PHE A 223 -5.73 -12.70 -5.54
C PHE A 223 -5.79 -12.49 -4.02
N GLY A 224 -6.52 -11.46 -3.59
CA GLY A 224 -6.63 -11.13 -2.16
C GLY A 224 -7.39 -12.17 -1.36
N TRP A 225 -8.44 -12.76 -1.91
CA TRP A 225 -9.20 -13.80 -1.23
C TRP A 225 -8.42 -15.10 -1.11
N ILE A 226 -7.69 -15.51 -2.16
CA ILE A 226 -6.87 -16.73 -2.09
C ILE A 226 -5.74 -16.57 -1.08
N LEU A 227 -5.00 -15.46 -1.13
CA LEU A 227 -3.89 -15.21 -0.19
C LEU A 227 -4.37 -14.95 1.24
N GLY A 228 -5.51 -14.28 1.40
CA GLY A 228 -6.12 -14.05 2.71
C GLY A 228 -6.63 -15.34 3.35
N GLU A 229 -7.19 -16.26 2.56
CA GLU A 229 -7.60 -17.58 3.05
C GLU A 229 -6.38 -18.44 3.44
N LEU A 230 -5.31 -18.41 2.64
CA LEU A 230 -4.04 -19.05 3.02
C LEU A 230 -3.50 -18.49 4.34
N MET A 231 -3.49 -17.15 4.48
CA MET A 231 -3.11 -16.49 5.74
C MET A 231 -3.92 -17.01 6.91
N HIS A 232 -5.24 -17.04 6.76
CA HIS A 232 -6.14 -17.50 7.81
C HIS A 232 -5.88 -18.96 8.21
N ARG A 233 -5.69 -19.85 7.24
CA ARG A 233 -5.43 -21.29 7.49
C ARG A 233 -4.08 -21.55 8.15
N VAL A 234 -3.07 -20.75 7.81
CA VAL A 234 -1.72 -20.91 8.37
C VAL A 234 -1.61 -20.30 9.78
N THR A 235 -2.27 -19.14 10.01
CA THR A 235 -2.04 -18.36 11.25
C THR A 235 -3.24 -18.34 12.19
N GLY A 236 -4.45 -18.63 11.72
CA GLY A 236 -5.71 -18.43 12.44
C GLY A 236 -6.17 -16.96 12.48
N LEU A 237 -5.45 -16.04 11.84
CA LEU A 237 -5.79 -14.61 11.76
C LEU A 237 -6.32 -14.26 10.38
N SER A 238 -7.22 -13.28 10.30
CA SER A 238 -7.52 -12.66 9.01
C SER A 238 -6.29 -11.87 8.52
N LEU A 239 -6.27 -11.55 7.22
CA LEU A 239 -5.16 -10.78 6.67
C LEU A 239 -5.09 -9.38 7.29
N GLY A 240 -6.25 -8.72 7.51
CA GLY A 240 -6.30 -7.42 8.18
C GLY A 240 -5.76 -7.47 9.60
N GLN A 241 -6.07 -8.51 10.37
CA GLN A 241 -5.54 -8.71 11.73
C GLN A 241 -4.03 -8.94 11.74
N TYR A 242 -3.53 -9.78 10.84
CA TYR A 242 -2.10 -10.04 10.71
C TYR A 242 -1.34 -8.75 10.32
N LEU A 243 -1.83 -8.05 9.30
CA LEU A 243 -1.28 -6.79 8.83
C LEU A 243 -1.19 -5.74 9.94
N GLN A 244 -2.24 -5.58 10.75
CA GLN A 244 -2.20 -4.64 11.88
C GLN A 244 -1.11 -5.02 12.86
N ARG A 245 -1.10 -6.27 13.33
CA ARG A 245 -0.22 -6.74 14.38
C ARG A 245 1.26 -6.76 13.98
N GLU A 246 1.56 -7.25 12.77
CA GLU A 246 2.95 -7.52 12.36
C GLU A 246 3.60 -6.36 11.57
N ILE A 247 2.79 -5.47 11.00
CA ILE A 247 3.29 -4.41 10.12
C ILE A 247 2.85 -3.02 10.59
N CYS A 248 1.53 -2.80 10.75
CA CYS A 248 1.03 -1.45 10.98
C CYS A 248 1.36 -0.94 12.39
N GLU A 249 1.12 -1.73 13.43
CA GLU A 249 1.43 -1.35 14.81
C GLU A 249 2.93 -1.11 15.05
N PRO A 250 3.86 -2.00 14.63
CA PRO A 250 5.29 -1.77 14.80
C PRO A 250 5.82 -0.52 14.10
N LEU A 251 5.26 -0.18 12.93
CA LEU A 251 5.66 0.99 12.15
C LEU A 251 4.80 2.23 12.44
N GLY A 252 3.75 2.13 13.26
CA GLY A 252 2.82 3.24 13.51
C GLY A 252 2.08 3.70 12.25
N LEU A 253 1.64 2.78 11.40
CA LEU A 253 0.97 3.09 10.13
C LEU A 253 -0.53 3.28 10.31
N ARG A 254 -1.07 4.25 9.62
CA ARG A 254 -2.52 4.43 9.41
C ARG A 254 -2.92 3.78 8.10
N TYR A 255 -2.98 2.46 8.11
CA TYR A 255 -3.33 1.66 6.95
C TYR A 255 -4.11 0.42 7.38
N TRP A 256 -5.20 0.11 6.70
CA TRP A 256 -6.11 -1.00 7.04
C TRP A 256 -6.57 -1.74 5.79
N VAL A 257 -6.77 -3.04 5.93
CA VAL A 257 -7.66 -3.88 5.13
C VAL A 257 -8.78 -4.29 6.06
N GLY A 258 -10.01 -3.78 5.80
CA GLY A 258 -11.08 -3.77 6.81
C GLY A 258 -10.98 -2.56 7.74
N LEU A 259 -11.45 -1.39 7.25
CA LEU A 259 -11.36 -0.12 7.98
C LEU A 259 -12.26 -0.13 9.23
N PRO A 260 -11.71 0.12 10.44
CA PRO A 260 -12.51 0.26 11.65
C PRO A 260 -13.49 1.43 11.55
N SER A 261 -14.67 1.29 12.16
CA SER A 261 -15.70 2.34 12.13
C SER A 261 -15.23 3.67 12.73
N SER A 262 -14.34 3.63 13.73
CA SER A 262 -13.72 4.82 14.33
C SER A 262 -12.88 5.62 13.35
N GLU A 263 -12.28 4.98 12.33
CA GLU A 263 -11.41 5.61 11.36
C GLU A 263 -12.15 6.14 10.11
N MET A 264 -13.41 5.75 9.92
CA MET A 264 -14.20 6.17 8.76
C MET A 264 -14.37 7.69 8.66
N VAL A 265 -14.34 8.41 9.78
CA VAL A 265 -14.41 9.88 9.81
C VAL A 265 -13.23 10.55 9.12
N HIS A 266 -12.09 9.88 9.08
CA HIS A 266 -10.86 10.38 8.44
C HIS A 266 -10.78 9.98 6.96
N CYS A 267 -11.61 9.03 6.50
CA CYS A 267 -11.58 8.56 5.13
C CYS A 267 -12.10 9.62 4.15
N ALA A 268 -11.35 9.87 3.08
CA ALA A 268 -11.77 10.72 1.98
C ALA A 268 -12.79 10.00 1.10
N THR A 269 -13.72 10.77 0.52
CA THR A 269 -14.70 10.26 -0.42
C THR A 269 -14.06 10.07 -1.79
N VAL A 270 -14.05 8.85 -2.30
CA VAL A 270 -13.64 8.55 -3.67
C VAL A 270 -14.64 9.19 -4.65
N VAL A 271 -14.11 10.00 -5.55
CA VAL A 271 -14.86 10.61 -6.65
C VAL A 271 -14.72 9.71 -7.87
N PRO A 272 -15.80 9.15 -8.37
CA PRO A 272 -15.76 8.26 -9.53
C PRO A 272 -15.14 8.91 -10.77
N PRO A 273 -14.63 8.11 -11.72
CA PRO A 273 -14.18 8.60 -13.00
C PRO A 273 -15.34 9.25 -13.78
N LYS A 274 -15.03 10.09 -14.74
CA LYS A 274 -16.04 10.69 -15.61
C LYS A 274 -16.72 9.64 -16.47
N GLU A 275 -17.96 9.92 -16.90
CA GLU A 275 -18.65 9.06 -17.86
C GLU A 275 -17.78 8.87 -19.12
N GLY A 276 -17.67 7.62 -19.59
CA GLY A 276 -16.86 7.24 -20.75
C GLY A 276 -15.43 6.78 -20.41
N ASP A 277 -14.91 7.04 -19.22
CA ASP A 277 -13.57 6.55 -18.81
C ASP A 277 -13.53 5.00 -18.71
N ASN A 278 -14.69 4.34 -18.60
CA ASN A 278 -14.84 2.87 -18.60
C ASN A 278 -15.19 2.27 -19.98
N ALA A 279 -15.10 3.04 -21.05
CA ALA A 279 -15.53 2.63 -22.40
C ALA A 279 -14.90 1.32 -22.88
N VAL A 280 -13.70 0.97 -22.43
CA VAL A 280 -13.04 -0.30 -22.77
C VAL A 280 -13.82 -1.48 -22.22
N LEU A 281 -14.29 -1.45 -20.99
CA LEU A 281 -15.11 -2.53 -20.40
C LEU A 281 -16.45 -2.66 -21.07
N GLU A 282 -17.07 -1.52 -21.42
CA GLU A 282 -18.32 -1.49 -22.17
C GLU A 282 -18.17 -2.10 -23.59
N LEU A 283 -17.07 -1.78 -24.27
CA LEU A 283 -16.76 -2.32 -25.59
C LEU A 283 -16.50 -3.82 -25.59
N LEU A 284 -15.81 -4.33 -24.56
CA LEU A 284 -15.48 -5.77 -24.44
C LEU A 284 -16.68 -6.63 -24.07
N GLY A 285 -17.75 -6.03 -23.55
CA GLY A 285 -18.95 -6.73 -23.06
C GLY A 285 -18.78 -7.36 -21.68
N ALA A 286 -19.88 -7.47 -20.95
CA ALA A 286 -19.91 -7.90 -19.55
C ALA A 286 -19.41 -9.36 -19.35
N ASP A 287 -19.53 -10.21 -20.36
CA ASP A 287 -19.14 -11.63 -20.29
C ASP A 287 -17.65 -11.86 -20.65
N SER A 288 -16.94 -10.84 -21.10
CA SER A 288 -15.51 -10.96 -21.36
C SER A 288 -14.76 -11.28 -20.07
N LEU A 289 -13.64 -12.03 -20.17
CA LEU A 289 -12.80 -12.35 -19.01
C LEU A 289 -12.36 -11.06 -18.29
N THR A 290 -11.94 -10.05 -19.02
CA THR A 290 -11.53 -8.76 -18.47
C THR A 290 -12.65 -8.09 -17.67
N ALA A 291 -13.86 -7.99 -18.21
CA ALA A 291 -14.99 -7.41 -17.50
C ALA A 291 -15.32 -8.20 -16.24
N ARG A 292 -15.38 -9.54 -16.32
CA ARG A 292 -15.60 -10.42 -15.17
C ARG A 292 -14.54 -10.27 -14.09
N VAL A 293 -13.28 -10.05 -14.46
CA VAL A 293 -12.18 -9.81 -13.51
C VAL A 293 -12.28 -8.42 -12.90
N MET A 294 -12.51 -7.38 -13.72
CA MET A 294 -12.47 -5.98 -13.28
C MET A 294 -13.73 -5.55 -12.54
N THR A 295 -14.87 -6.19 -12.77
CA THR A 295 -16.14 -5.89 -12.08
C THR A 295 -16.67 -7.03 -11.21
N GLY A 296 -16.06 -8.21 -11.29
CA GLY A 296 -16.53 -9.42 -10.59
C GLY A 296 -16.19 -9.48 -9.11
N PRO A 297 -16.75 -10.46 -8.40
CA PRO A 297 -17.71 -11.44 -8.90
C PRO A 297 -19.07 -10.84 -9.28
N SER A 298 -19.83 -11.53 -10.12
CA SER A 298 -21.21 -11.19 -10.50
C SER A 298 -21.42 -9.76 -10.99
N ASN A 299 -20.40 -9.12 -11.55
CA ASN A 299 -20.39 -7.71 -12.00
C ASN A 299 -20.79 -6.70 -10.90
N LEU A 300 -20.50 -7.03 -9.63
CA LEU A 300 -20.90 -6.22 -8.47
C LEU A 300 -20.08 -4.94 -8.31
N PHE A 301 -18.84 -4.90 -8.82
CA PHE A 301 -17.86 -3.87 -8.50
C PHE A 301 -17.60 -2.92 -9.67
N ALA A 302 -18.51 -2.00 -9.92
CA ALA A 302 -18.25 -0.89 -10.83
C ALA A 302 -17.39 0.19 -10.16
N TYR A 303 -16.61 0.93 -10.96
CA TYR A 303 -15.85 2.09 -10.48
C TYR A 303 -16.77 3.31 -10.35
N ASN A 304 -17.60 3.32 -9.31
CA ASN A 304 -18.57 4.37 -9.01
C ASN A 304 -18.59 4.69 -7.50
N ALA A 305 -19.57 5.44 -7.04
CA ALA A 305 -19.68 5.87 -5.65
C ALA A 305 -19.90 4.72 -4.63
N MET A 306 -20.14 3.49 -5.08
CA MET A 306 -20.32 2.34 -4.19
C MET A 306 -19.12 2.12 -3.26
N TRP A 307 -17.91 2.46 -3.71
CA TRP A 307 -16.68 2.29 -2.95
C TRP A 307 -16.58 3.19 -1.70
N ASN A 308 -17.50 4.13 -1.55
CA ASN A 308 -17.65 4.96 -0.35
C ASN A 308 -18.60 4.36 0.70
N ARG A 309 -19.19 3.20 0.43
CA ARG A 309 -20.13 2.56 1.36
C ARG A 309 -19.35 2.02 2.57
N PRO A 310 -19.82 2.32 3.82
CA PRO A 310 -19.12 1.87 5.03
C PRO A 310 -18.89 0.38 5.11
N GLU A 311 -19.84 -0.45 4.63
CA GLU A 311 -19.70 -1.89 4.63
C GLU A 311 -18.61 -2.40 3.66
N LEU A 312 -18.36 -1.69 2.55
CA LEU A 312 -17.26 -2.00 1.64
C LEU A 312 -15.90 -1.64 2.21
N LEU A 313 -15.83 -0.52 2.93
CA LEU A 313 -14.60 -0.09 3.61
C LEU A 313 -14.28 -1.00 4.80
N ALA A 314 -15.30 -1.50 5.51
CA ALA A 314 -15.14 -2.35 6.68
C ALA A 314 -14.85 -3.83 6.36
N ALA A 315 -15.23 -4.31 5.17
CA ALA A 315 -14.94 -5.68 4.74
C ALA A 315 -13.44 -5.86 4.41
N GLU A 316 -12.96 -7.09 4.48
CA GLU A 316 -11.62 -7.43 4.02
C GLU A 316 -11.64 -7.89 2.55
N MET A 317 -11.07 -7.10 1.65
CA MET A 317 -10.77 -7.46 0.26
C MET A 317 -9.30 -7.12 -0.01
N PRO A 318 -8.36 -7.98 0.39
CA PRO A 318 -6.94 -7.63 0.58
C PRO A 318 -6.21 -7.08 -0.65
N SER A 319 -6.74 -7.32 -1.85
CA SER A 319 -6.16 -6.80 -3.10
C SER A 319 -6.89 -5.59 -3.68
N SER A 320 -7.93 -5.06 -2.98
CA SER A 320 -8.84 -4.08 -3.60
C SER A 320 -9.31 -2.95 -2.70
N ASN A 321 -9.37 -3.11 -1.38
CA ASN A 321 -9.94 -2.10 -0.48
C ASN A 321 -9.02 -1.69 0.68
N GLY A 322 -7.72 -1.71 0.48
CA GLY A 322 -6.81 -1.05 1.42
C GLY A 322 -7.17 0.43 1.58
N VAL A 323 -7.20 0.91 2.81
CA VAL A 323 -7.43 2.30 3.16
C VAL A 323 -6.26 2.82 3.96
N GLY A 324 -5.66 3.92 3.54
CA GLY A 324 -4.51 4.49 4.23
C GLY A 324 -4.11 5.87 3.72
N ASP A 325 -3.06 6.43 4.30
CA ASP A 325 -2.46 7.68 3.86
C ASP A 325 -1.13 7.48 3.12
N ALA A 326 -0.67 8.51 2.41
CA ALA A 326 0.58 8.44 1.65
C ALA A 326 1.80 8.22 2.54
N ARG A 327 1.85 8.86 3.70
CA ARG A 327 2.97 8.73 4.67
C ARG A 327 3.14 7.29 5.12
N SER A 328 2.04 6.63 5.49
CA SER A 328 2.04 5.23 5.93
C SER A 328 2.51 4.29 4.82
N LEU A 329 2.06 4.50 3.58
CA LEU A 329 2.48 3.67 2.45
C LEU A 329 3.94 3.90 2.06
N ALA A 330 4.42 5.15 2.02
CA ALA A 330 5.83 5.44 1.73
C ALA A 330 6.76 4.87 2.82
N ARG A 331 6.37 4.99 4.10
CA ARG A 331 7.08 4.40 5.23
C ARG A 331 7.08 2.88 5.17
N PHE A 332 5.94 2.27 4.84
CA PHE A 332 5.82 0.84 4.63
C PHE A 332 6.81 0.37 3.55
N TYR A 333 6.81 0.97 2.37
CA TYR A 333 7.69 0.57 1.28
C TYR A 333 9.18 0.81 1.61
N ALA A 334 9.52 1.85 2.34
CA ALA A 334 10.87 2.04 2.87
C ALA A 334 11.27 0.90 3.83
N ALA A 335 10.36 0.48 4.72
CA ALA A 335 10.60 -0.59 5.69
C ALA A 335 10.62 -2.00 5.06
N VAL A 336 10.12 -2.18 3.83
CA VAL A 336 10.19 -3.48 3.14
C VAL A 336 11.64 -3.86 2.82
N TYR A 337 12.48 -2.89 2.38
CA TYR A 337 13.84 -3.17 1.93
C TYR A 337 14.94 -2.67 2.89
N ASP A 338 14.65 -1.71 3.76
CA ASP A 338 15.62 -1.09 4.68
C ASP A 338 15.02 -0.98 6.09
N GLU A 339 15.83 -0.54 7.04
CA GLU A 339 15.37 -0.32 8.42
C GLU A 339 14.79 1.08 8.58
N VAL A 340 13.55 1.17 9.09
CA VAL A 340 12.88 2.41 9.46
C VAL A 340 12.51 2.35 10.93
N ASP A 341 13.11 3.22 11.73
CA ASP A 341 12.92 3.28 13.19
C ASP A 341 13.06 1.92 13.91
N GLY A 342 14.04 1.12 13.50
CA GLY A 342 14.33 -0.20 14.07
C GLY A 342 13.49 -1.33 13.52
N VAL A 343 12.65 -1.09 12.51
CA VAL A 343 11.79 -2.10 11.87
C VAL A 343 12.17 -2.29 10.41
N ARG A 344 12.42 -3.53 10.02
CA ARG A 344 12.56 -3.99 8.65
C ARG A 344 11.62 -5.16 8.42
N LEU A 345 10.85 -5.13 7.32
CA LEU A 345 9.76 -6.09 7.10
C LEU A 345 10.22 -7.38 6.42
N LEU A 346 11.20 -7.33 5.51
CA LEU A 346 11.74 -8.50 4.81
C LEU A 346 13.27 -8.49 4.83
N GLY A 347 13.89 -9.64 5.07
CA GLY A 347 15.33 -9.82 4.90
C GLY A 347 15.75 -9.84 3.42
N ASP A 348 17.06 -9.68 3.16
CA ASP A 348 17.59 -9.53 1.79
C ASP A 348 17.24 -10.72 0.89
N GLN A 349 17.30 -11.94 1.40
CA GLN A 349 17.01 -13.15 0.61
C GLN A 349 15.53 -13.23 0.24
N GLN A 350 14.64 -12.89 1.20
CA GLN A 350 13.20 -12.92 0.96
C GLN A 350 12.79 -11.80 0.01
N LEU A 351 13.39 -10.62 0.14
CA LEU A 351 13.14 -9.51 -0.78
C LEU A 351 13.61 -9.85 -2.20
N ALA A 352 14.80 -10.42 -2.35
CA ALA A 352 15.31 -10.85 -3.65
C ALA A 352 14.39 -11.87 -4.31
N LEU A 353 13.90 -12.87 -3.54
CA LEU A 353 12.91 -13.84 -4.01
C LEU A 353 11.59 -13.15 -4.42
N ALA A 354 11.09 -12.21 -3.63
CA ALA A 354 9.84 -11.50 -3.90
C ALA A 354 9.87 -10.66 -5.18
N CYS A 355 11.05 -10.10 -5.50
CA CYS A 355 11.26 -9.24 -6.66
C CYS A 355 11.84 -10.00 -7.88
N GLU A 356 12.11 -11.32 -7.76
CA GLU A 356 12.50 -12.13 -8.90
C GLU A 356 11.38 -12.17 -9.95
N GLU A 357 11.71 -11.86 -11.20
CA GLU A 357 10.73 -11.90 -12.30
C GLU A 357 10.14 -13.31 -12.48
N GLN A 358 8.83 -13.43 -12.34
CA GLN A 358 8.10 -14.69 -12.46
C GLN A 358 7.24 -14.74 -13.72
N ALA A 359 6.72 -13.60 -14.15
CA ALA A 359 5.85 -13.50 -15.31
C ALA A 359 6.10 -12.19 -16.05
N ARG A 360 6.33 -12.26 -17.37
CA ARG A 360 6.49 -11.12 -18.27
C ARG A 360 5.84 -11.40 -19.62
N GLY A 361 5.21 -10.41 -20.20
CA GLY A 361 4.64 -10.47 -21.54
C GLY A 361 3.19 -10.01 -21.59
N PRO A 362 2.46 -10.38 -22.65
CA PRO A 362 1.06 -10.05 -22.81
C PRO A 362 0.20 -10.61 -21.67
N ASP A 363 -0.54 -9.73 -20.99
CA ASP A 363 -1.45 -10.10 -19.91
C ASP A 363 -2.80 -10.53 -20.49
N ALA A 364 -3.27 -11.73 -20.13
CA ALA A 364 -4.52 -12.30 -20.63
C ALA A 364 -5.79 -11.53 -20.21
N VAL A 365 -5.67 -10.63 -19.22
CA VAL A 365 -6.78 -9.84 -18.67
C VAL A 365 -6.68 -8.36 -19.05
N LEU A 366 -5.49 -7.78 -18.96
CA LEU A 366 -5.28 -6.33 -19.15
C LEU A 366 -4.97 -5.91 -20.58
N PHE A 367 -4.66 -6.87 -21.48
CA PHE A 367 -4.30 -6.65 -22.89
C PHE A 367 -3.10 -5.73 -23.12
N ASN A 368 -2.23 -5.58 -22.16
CA ASN A 368 -0.96 -4.87 -22.25
C ASN A 368 0.17 -5.77 -21.76
N GLU A 369 1.40 -5.35 -21.99
CA GLU A 369 2.60 -5.99 -21.43
C GLU A 369 2.62 -5.77 -19.92
N THR A 370 2.75 -6.86 -19.14
CA THR A 370 2.94 -6.80 -17.70
C THR A 370 4.15 -7.57 -17.23
N CYS A 371 4.67 -7.22 -16.07
CA CYS A 371 5.76 -7.90 -15.40
C CYS A 371 5.49 -7.98 -13.90
N PHE A 372 5.52 -9.20 -13.37
CA PHE A 372 5.28 -9.48 -11.97
C PHE A 372 6.39 -10.34 -11.38
N GLY A 373 6.77 -9.99 -10.15
CA GLY A 373 7.48 -10.88 -9.24
C GLY A 373 6.52 -11.76 -8.47
N LEU A 374 6.88 -12.13 -7.24
CA LEU A 374 5.96 -12.85 -6.35
C LEU A 374 5.04 -11.87 -5.64
N GLY A 375 4.08 -11.33 -6.39
CA GLY A 375 3.00 -10.47 -5.92
C GLY A 375 3.24 -8.99 -6.09
N TYR A 376 4.47 -8.54 -6.29
CA TYR A 376 4.76 -7.16 -6.67
C TYR A 376 4.71 -6.97 -8.18
N ALA A 377 4.17 -5.83 -8.62
CA ALA A 377 4.38 -5.34 -9.96
C ALA A 377 5.83 -4.83 -10.08
N LEU A 378 6.50 -5.24 -11.15
CA LEU A 378 7.86 -4.84 -11.51
C LEU A 378 7.84 -3.95 -12.75
N GLN A 379 8.97 -3.31 -13.09
CA GLN A 379 9.06 -2.56 -14.32
C GLN A 379 8.93 -3.48 -15.57
N PRO A 380 8.17 -3.07 -16.60
CA PRO A 380 7.56 -1.76 -16.85
C PRO A 380 6.12 -1.61 -16.29
N SER A 381 5.58 -2.57 -15.57
CA SER A 381 4.18 -2.56 -15.10
C SER A 381 3.91 -1.61 -13.94
N LEU A 382 4.96 -1.10 -13.30
CA LEU A 382 4.81 -0.32 -12.07
C LEU A 382 4.54 1.16 -12.35
N ALA A 383 5.55 1.89 -12.81
CA ALA A 383 5.45 3.33 -13.05
C ALA A 383 6.49 3.80 -14.06
N PRO A 384 6.10 4.52 -15.12
CA PRO A 384 7.06 5.19 -15.99
C PRO A 384 7.95 6.15 -15.18
N GLY A 385 9.26 6.06 -15.41
CA GLY A 385 10.26 6.91 -14.74
C GLY A 385 10.77 6.42 -13.39
N ALA A 386 10.19 5.38 -12.80
CA ALA A 386 10.78 4.72 -11.64
C ALA A 386 12.01 3.87 -12.05
N GLY A 387 12.93 3.64 -11.11
CA GLY A 387 14.14 2.87 -11.36
C GLY A 387 13.87 1.42 -11.81
N PRO A 388 14.85 0.77 -12.47
CA PRO A 388 14.64 -0.55 -13.09
C PRO A 388 14.33 -1.66 -12.08
N ASN A 389 14.82 -1.56 -10.84
CA ASN A 389 14.59 -2.53 -9.77
C ASN A 389 13.49 -2.12 -8.80
N SER A 390 12.69 -1.11 -9.17
CA SER A 390 11.53 -0.71 -8.39
C SER A 390 10.47 -1.80 -8.35
N PHE A 391 9.83 -1.96 -7.20
CA PHE A 391 8.73 -2.89 -6.97
C PHE A 391 7.62 -2.26 -6.14
N GLY A 392 6.38 -2.62 -6.39
CA GLY A 392 5.23 -2.07 -5.69
C GLY A 392 3.93 -2.39 -6.40
N HIS A 393 2.97 -1.47 -6.39
CA HIS A 393 1.73 -1.66 -7.16
C HIS A 393 1.02 -0.32 -7.44
N PRO A 394 0.53 -0.12 -8.68
CA PRO A 394 -0.41 0.95 -8.99
C PRO A 394 -1.82 0.60 -8.51
N GLY A 395 -2.64 1.60 -8.18
CA GLY A 395 -4.05 1.45 -7.82
C GLY A 395 -4.99 2.02 -8.87
N ALA A 396 -6.18 1.45 -8.99
CA ALA A 396 -7.20 1.97 -9.87
C ALA A 396 -7.48 3.45 -9.56
N GLY A 397 -7.60 4.27 -10.59
CA GLY A 397 -7.88 5.69 -10.47
C GLY A 397 -6.66 6.59 -10.26
N GLY A 398 -5.42 6.05 -10.13
CA GLY A 398 -4.19 6.84 -10.13
C GLY A 398 -3.30 6.73 -8.89
N ALA A 399 -3.75 6.05 -7.82
CA ALA A 399 -2.89 5.80 -6.65
C ALA A 399 -1.66 4.97 -7.05
N LEU A 400 -0.52 5.26 -6.43
CA LEU A 400 0.74 4.57 -6.70
C LEU A 400 1.57 4.49 -5.43
N ALA A 401 2.11 3.32 -5.10
CA ALA A 401 3.11 3.20 -4.06
C ALA A 401 4.14 2.12 -4.40
N PHE A 402 5.41 2.40 -4.13
CA PHE A 402 6.51 1.52 -4.49
C PHE A 402 7.78 1.80 -3.67
N ALA A 403 8.71 0.86 -3.72
CA ALA A 403 10.09 1.03 -3.30
C ALA A 403 11.03 0.97 -4.52
N ASP A 404 12.13 1.72 -4.42
CA ASP A 404 13.32 1.58 -5.26
C ASP A 404 14.54 1.44 -4.35
N PRO A 405 15.00 0.19 -4.09
CA PRO A 405 16.13 -0.05 -3.21
C PRO A 405 17.45 0.58 -3.70
N ASP A 406 17.65 0.65 -5.01
CA ASP A 406 18.88 1.23 -5.60
C ASP A 406 18.97 2.73 -5.35
N ALA A 407 17.84 3.42 -5.43
CA ALA A 407 17.73 4.84 -5.12
C ALA A 407 17.53 5.09 -3.62
N GLY A 408 17.32 4.06 -2.81
CA GLY A 408 17.00 4.20 -1.39
C GLY A 408 15.63 4.83 -1.16
N LEU A 409 14.62 4.53 -1.99
CA LEU A 409 13.36 5.26 -2.09
C LEU A 409 12.17 4.42 -1.65
N GLY A 410 11.31 4.99 -0.78
CA GLY A 410 9.92 4.59 -0.57
C GLY A 410 9.00 5.72 -0.99
N PHE A 411 8.09 5.48 -1.92
CA PHE A 411 7.21 6.48 -2.53
C PHE A 411 5.74 6.10 -2.38
N ALA A 412 4.89 7.09 -2.13
CA ALA A 412 3.45 6.93 -2.23
C ALA A 412 2.75 8.21 -2.67
N TYR A 413 1.81 8.06 -3.58
CA TYR A 413 0.84 9.06 -3.98
C TYR A 413 -0.56 8.47 -3.87
N VAL A 414 -1.43 9.14 -3.12
CA VAL A 414 -2.83 8.74 -2.94
C VAL A 414 -3.74 9.92 -3.25
N MET A 415 -4.90 9.65 -3.81
CA MET A 415 -5.85 10.67 -4.27
C MET A 415 -7.28 10.18 -4.18
N ASN A 416 -8.26 11.08 -4.21
CA ASN A 416 -9.66 10.70 -4.24
C ASN A 416 -10.35 10.87 -5.60
N ALA A 417 -9.78 11.63 -6.54
CA ALA A 417 -10.33 11.79 -7.89
C ALA A 417 -9.84 10.66 -8.81
N MET A 418 -10.69 9.67 -9.07
CA MET A 418 -10.35 8.58 -9.98
C MET A 418 -10.25 9.06 -11.42
N GLN A 419 -9.17 8.67 -12.11
CA GLN A 419 -8.97 8.89 -13.53
C GLN A 419 -8.33 7.63 -14.13
N PHE A 420 -8.65 7.32 -15.39
CA PHE A 420 -8.06 6.19 -16.09
C PHE A 420 -7.25 6.70 -17.30
N HIS A 421 -5.96 6.41 -17.26
CA HIS A 421 -5.01 6.81 -18.29
C HIS A 421 -4.31 5.57 -18.86
N PRO A 422 -4.59 5.16 -20.10
CA PRO A 422 -4.02 3.95 -20.68
C PRO A 422 -2.48 3.95 -20.76
N GLN A 423 -1.87 5.14 -20.79
CA GLN A 423 -0.40 5.32 -20.88
C GLN A 423 0.24 5.69 -19.53
N GLY A 424 -0.47 5.48 -18.43
CA GLY A 424 -0.06 5.89 -17.09
C GLY A 424 -0.58 7.27 -16.69
N ASP A 425 -0.79 7.46 -15.40
CA ASP A 425 -1.40 8.67 -14.85
C ASP A 425 -0.38 9.83 -14.80
N PRO A 426 -0.61 10.95 -15.49
CA PRO A 426 0.32 12.08 -15.53
C PRO A 426 0.57 12.68 -14.14
N ARG A 427 -0.39 12.55 -13.21
CA ARG A 427 -0.26 13.06 -11.83
C ARG A 427 0.85 12.33 -11.07
N SER A 428 0.83 11.00 -11.09
CA SER A 428 1.87 10.20 -10.44
C SER A 428 3.19 10.24 -11.20
N GLN A 429 3.17 10.25 -12.54
CA GLN A 429 4.38 10.35 -13.37
C GLN A 429 5.15 11.65 -13.13
N GLY A 430 4.46 12.79 -13.05
CA GLY A 430 5.06 14.09 -12.74
C GLY A 430 5.75 14.10 -11.38
N LEU A 431 5.12 13.50 -10.38
CA LEU A 431 5.69 13.38 -9.02
C LEU A 431 6.90 12.44 -9.00
N VAL A 432 6.81 11.27 -9.62
CA VAL A 432 7.94 10.32 -9.72
C VAL A 432 9.13 11.01 -10.36
N LYS A 433 8.93 11.66 -11.52
CA LYS A 433 9.99 12.39 -12.21
C LYS A 433 10.62 13.46 -11.30
N ALA A 434 9.82 14.30 -10.64
CA ALA A 434 10.32 15.35 -9.76
C ALA A 434 11.16 14.80 -8.60
N VAL A 435 10.75 13.65 -8.01
CA VAL A 435 11.53 12.99 -6.95
C VAL A 435 12.90 12.54 -7.45
N TYR A 436 12.96 11.86 -8.60
CA TYR A 436 14.24 11.39 -9.16
C TYR A 436 15.14 12.55 -9.61
N ASP A 437 14.58 13.62 -10.17
CA ASP A 437 15.33 14.85 -10.51
C ASP A 437 15.98 15.45 -9.25
N CYS A 438 15.22 15.59 -8.13
CA CYS A 438 15.74 16.10 -6.88
C CYS A 438 16.88 15.23 -6.30
N MET A 439 16.84 13.92 -6.48
CA MET A 439 17.89 13.00 -6.00
C MET A 439 19.14 13.06 -6.88
N GLY A 440 18.99 13.26 -8.20
CA GLY A 440 20.09 13.42 -9.15
C GLY A 440 20.91 14.68 -8.89
N ASP A 441 20.25 15.79 -8.57
CA ASP A 441 20.89 17.07 -8.25
C ASP A 441 21.61 17.04 -6.89
N SER A 442 21.24 16.12 -5.98
CA SER A 442 21.85 15.99 -4.64
C SER A 442 23.19 15.25 -4.63
N GLN A 443 23.69 14.79 -5.80
CA GLN A 443 24.99 14.13 -5.95
C GLN A 443 26.10 15.09 -6.48
N LEU A 444 25.78 16.37 -6.68
CA LEU A 444 26.73 17.43 -6.98
C LEU A 444 27.04 18.24 -5.72
#